data_84eff36c408b4cf3c08d3eeff8aa1d09
#
_entry.id   84eff36c408b4cf3c08d3eeff8aa1d09
#
_cell.length_a   1.000
_cell.length_b   1.000
_cell.length_c   1.000
_cell.angle_alpha   90.00
_cell.angle_beta   90.00
_cell.angle_gamma   90.00
#
_symmetry.space_group_name_H-M   'P 1'
#
loop_
_entity.id
_entity.type
_entity.pdbx_description
1 polymer ?
#
loop_
_entity_poly.entity_id
_entity_poly.type
_entity_poly.pdbx_seq_one_letter_code
_entity_poly.pdbx_strand_id
1 'polypeptide(L)'
;MASFPVPQRLRVAGQPPGRQAFRAWLDELPRVIARASSEWDLEVGAPYEPGGQCAWVAPARDRDGIPYALKVGWRHAEAHGEAAALRLSGGNGTVNVIRCEESPTSTLLLLERCDPGISLSATLPEPARDVVIADLLR
;
A
#
# COMPACT_ATOMS: atom_id res chain seq x y z
N MET A 1 15.12 13.46 10.91
CA MET A 1 13.78 12.84 10.99
C MET A 1 13.39 12.39 9.59
N ALA A 2 12.96 11.15 9.44
CA ALA A 2 12.52 10.66 8.14
C ALA A 2 11.27 11.44 7.70
N SER A 3 11.26 11.88 6.45
CA SER A 3 10.12 12.56 5.85
C SER A 3 9.35 11.54 4.99
N PHE A 4 8.06 11.44 5.23
CA PHE A 4 7.18 10.57 4.47
C PHE A 4 6.21 11.42 3.64
N PRO A 5 6.59 11.82 2.42
CA PRO A 5 5.74 12.67 1.60
C PRO A 5 4.44 11.95 1.23
N VAL A 6 3.39 12.73 1.04
CA VAL A 6 2.08 12.23 0.60
C VAL A 6 2.06 12.22 -0.94
N PRO A 7 1.81 11.06 -1.59
CA PRO A 7 1.72 10.96 -3.04
C PRO A 7 0.63 11.86 -3.64
N GLN A 8 0.83 12.23 -4.90
CA GLN A 8 -0.05 13.18 -5.59
C GLN A 8 -1.53 12.78 -5.56
N ARG A 9 -1.84 11.51 -5.87
CA ARG A 9 -3.23 11.04 -5.90
C ARG A 9 -3.90 11.06 -4.54
N LEU A 10 -3.17 10.80 -3.46
CA LEU A 10 -3.71 10.92 -2.10
C LEU A 10 -4.02 12.38 -1.76
N ARG A 11 -3.14 13.31 -2.12
CA ARG A 11 -3.39 14.74 -1.90
C ARG A 11 -4.64 15.20 -2.65
N VAL A 12 -4.78 14.82 -3.91
CA VAL A 12 -5.96 15.16 -4.73
C VAL A 12 -7.23 14.54 -4.16
N ALA A 13 -7.16 13.29 -3.69
CA ALA A 13 -8.31 12.60 -3.08
C ALA A 13 -8.85 13.28 -1.81
N GLY A 14 -8.03 14.05 -1.11
CA GLY A 14 -8.43 14.82 0.07
C GLY A 14 -9.07 16.19 -0.22
N GLN A 15 -8.99 16.69 -1.45
CA GLN A 15 -9.44 18.04 -1.82
C GLN A 15 -10.97 18.24 -1.80
N PRO A 16 -11.81 17.28 -2.24
CA PRO A 16 -13.25 17.49 -2.28
C PRO A 16 -13.84 17.84 -0.89
N PRO A 17 -14.90 18.67 -0.85
CA PRO A 17 -15.62 18.92 0.40
C PRO A 17 -16.20 17.63 0.97
N GLY A 18 -16.39 17.58 2.29
CA GLY A 18 -16.89 16.37 2.97
C GLY A 18 -15.84 15.30 3.29
N ARG A 19 -14.57 15.55 2.98
CA ARG A 19 -13.46 14.59 3.20
C ARG A 19 -12.65 14.87 4.48
N GLN A 20 -13.28 15.43 5.51
CA GLN A 20 -12.57 15.83 6.73
C GLN A 20 -11.86 14.67 7.42
N ALA A 21 -12.55 13.52 7.55
CA ALA A 21 -11.96 12.32 8.16
C ALA A 21 -10.75 11.80 7.37
N PHE A 22 -10.83 11.84 6.05
CA PHE A 22 -9.72 11.46 5.18
C PHE A 22 -8.52 12.42 5.32
N ARG A 23 -8.77 13.74 5.36
CA ARG A 23 -7.72 14.73 5.60
C ARG A 23 -7.06 14.56 6.96
N ALA A 24 -7.84 14.32 8.01
CA ALA A 24 -7.31 14.03 9.33
C ALA A 24 -6.41 12.78 9.31
N TRP A 25 -6.80 11.75 8.60
CA TRP A 25 -5.96 10.56 8.39
C TRP A 25 -4.67 10.90 7.63
N LEU A 26 -4.71 11.74 6.58
CA LEU A 26 -3.51 12.19 5.87
C LEU A 26 -2.53 12.92 6.79
N ASP A 27 -3.05 13.74 7.71
CA ASP A 27 -2.23 14.47 8.68
C ASP A 27 -1.57 13.52 9.70
N GLU A 28 -2.19 12.39 10.00
CA GLU A 28 -1.63 11.37 10.90
C GLU A 28 -0.61 10.44 10.23
N LEU A 29 -0.63 10.33 8.91
CA LEU A 29 0.20 9.37 8.17
C LEU A 29 1.68 9.37 8.58
N PRO A 30 2.38 10.52 8.67
CA PRO A 30 3.79 10.52 9.01
C PRO A 30 4.06 9.87 10.37
N ARG A 31 3.18 10.07 11.34
CA ARG A 31 3.28 9.47 12.68
C ARG A 31 3.04 7.97 12.64
N VAL A 32 2.02 7.53 11.91
CA VAL A 32 1.68 6.11 11.76
C VAL A 32 2.82 5.35 11.09
N ILE A 33 3.38 5.91 10.02
CA ILE A 33 4.50 5.31 9.28
C ILE A 33 5.75 5.25 10.17
N ALA A 34 6.09 6.33 10.88
CA ALA A 34 7.24 6.36 11.78
C ALA A 34 7.12 5.32 12.90
N ARG A 35 5.93 5.16 13.48
CA ARG A 35 5.65 4.13 14.49
C ARG A 35 5.85 2.73 13.93
N ALA A 36 5.25 2.42 12.80
CA ALA A 36 5.38 1.12 12.15
C ALA A 36 6.84 0.81 11.77
N SER A 37 7.56 1.79 11.22
CA SER A 37 8.98 1.68 10.91
C SER A 37 9.80 1.29 12.14
N SER A 38 9.55 1.92 13.27
CA SER A 38 10.23 1.64 14.53
C SER A 38 9.84 0.28 15.12
N GLU A 39 8.55 0.00 15.25
CA GLU A 39 8.04 -1.22 15.89
C GLU A 39 8.31 -2.49 15.07
N TRP A 40 8.37 -2.35 13.75
CA TRP A 40 8.60 -3.48 12.84
C TRP A 40 10.04 -3.56 12.34
N ASP A 41 10.92 -2.70 12.86
CA ASP A 41 12.34 -2.64 12.48
C ASP A 41 12.54 -2.51 10.96
N LEU A 42 11.84 -1.56 10.35
CA LEU A 42 11.88 -1.33 8.91
C LEU A 42 12.61 -0.06 8.55
N GLU A 43 13.43 -0.13 7.52
CA GLU A 43 13.89 1.01 6.75
C GLU A 43 12.86 1.28 5.64
N VAL A 44 12.15 2.40 5.73
CA VAL A 44 11.06 2.76 4.82
C VAL A 44 11.54 3.82 3.83
N GLY A 45 11.38 3.56 2.55
CA GLY A 45 11.76 4.47 1.47
C GLY A 45 10.67 5.47 1.11
N ALA A 46 10.91 6.22 0.03
CA ALA A 46 9.93 7.15 -0.52
C ALA A 46 8.70 6.40 -1.07
N PRO A 47 7.50 6.94 -0.93
CA PRO A 47 6.30 6.30 -1.45
C PRO A 47 6.31 6.22 -2.97
N TYR A 48 5.62 5.22 -3.49
CA TYR A 48 5.39 5.09 -4.93
C TYR A 48 4.52 6.22 -5.45
N GLU A 49 4.92 6.82 -6.57
CA GLU A 49 4.16 7.88 -7.27
C GLU A 49 3.55 7.33 -8.58
N PRO A 50 2.39 7.80 -8.97
CA PRO A 50 1.52 8.81 -8.34
C PRO A 50 0.72 8.30 -7.15
N GLY A 51 0.84 7.05 -6.79
CA GLY A 51 0.20 6.40 -5.66
C GLY A 51 -1.26 6.02 -5.88
N GLY A 52 -1.89 5.51 -4.83
CA GLY A 52 -3.31 5.20 -4.79
C GLY A 52 -4.17 6.38 -4.31
N GLN A 53 -5.47 6.16 -4.22
CA GLN A 53 -6.44 7.18 -3.78
C GLN A 53 -6.83 7.06 -2.31
N CYS A 54 -6.53 5.93 -1.66
CA CYS A 54 -6.91 5.67 -0.27
C CYS A 54 -5.85 4.90 0.53
N ALA A 55 -4.65 4.74 -0.04
CA ALA A 55 -3.53 4.10 0.65
C ALA A 55 -2.19 4.73 0.26
N TRP A 56 -1.32 4.83 1.24
CA TRP A 56 0.08 5.19 1.09
C TRP A 56 0.89 3.89 0.99
N VAL A 57 1.75 3.75 0.00
CA VAL A 57 2.55 2.55 -0.23
C VAL A 57 3.98 2.93 -0.54
N ALA A 58 4.93 2.29 0.13
CA ALA A 58 6.36 2.52 -0.08
C ALA A 58 7.16 1.23 -0.01
N PRO A 59 8.34 1.18 -0.66
CA PRO A 59 9.29 0.10 -0.43
C PRO A 59 9.81 0.16 1.01
N ALA A 60 10.02 -1.00 1.61
CA ALA A 60 10.62 -1.15 2.92
C ALA A 60 11.61 -2.31 2.92
N ARG A 61 12.54 -2.31 3.88
CA ARG A 61 13.48 -3.42 4.11
C ARG A 61 13.56 -3.69 5.60
N ASP A 62 13.72 -4.94 5.99
CA ASP A 62 14.03 -5.31 7.36
C ASP A 62 15.54 -5.23 7.64
N ARG A 63 15.95 -5.61 8.87
CA ARG A 63 17.37 -5.62 9.29
C ARG A 63 18.24 -6.54 8.46
N ASP A 64 17.67 -7.61 7.91
CA ASP A 64 18.38 -8.57 7.07
C ASP A 64 18.44 -8.14 5.61
N GLY A 65 17.90 -6.97 5.28
CA GLY A 65 17.83 -6.41 3.94
C GLY A 65 16.75 -7.02 3.06
N ILE A 66 15.83 -7.81 3.64
CA ILE A 66 14.73 -8.42 2.89
C ILE A 66 13.75 -7.34 2.44
N PRO A 67 13.43 -7.30 1.13
CA PRO A 67 12.54 -6.28 0.59
C PRO A 67 11.06 -6.60 0.83
N TYR A 68 10.33 -5.59 1.26
CA TYR A 68 8.86 -5.59 1.43
C TYR A 68 8.24 -4.34 0.82
N ALA A 69 6.92 -4.30 0.78
CA ALA A 69 6.14 -3.08 0.56
C ALA A 69 5.31 -2.81 1.82
N LEU A 70 5.44 -1.60 2.37
CA LEU A 70 4.61 -1.13 3.48
C LEU A 70 3.42 -0.38 2.91
N LYS A 71 2.22 -0.84 3.23
CA LYS A 71 0.96 -0.20 2.83
C LYS A 71 0.22 0.31 4.07
N VAL A 72 -0.08 1.60 4.09
CA VAL A 72 -0.92 2.22 5.11
C VAL A 72 -2.19 2.71 4.43
N GLY A 73 -3.29 2.02 4.66
CA GLY A 73 -4.59 2.31 4.07
C GLY A 73 -5.49 3.10 5.00
N TRP A 74 -6.27 4.02 4.42
CA TRP A 74 -7.38 4.65 5.12
C TRP A 74 -8.48 3.61 5.37
N ARG A 75 -8.87 3.46 6.64
CA ARG A 75 -9.88 2.47 7.01
C ARG A 75 -11.27 2.96 6.65
N HIS A 76 -11.87 2.33 5.66
CA HIS A 76 -13.25 2.55 5.21
C HIS A 76 -13.91 1.20 4.90
N ALA A 77 -15.22 1.20 4.69
CA ALA A 77 -15.98 -0.05 4.54
C ALA A 77 -15.47 -0.98 3.44
N GLU A 78 -15.03 -0.41 2.30
CA GLU A 78 -14.53 -1.19 1.15
C GLU A 78 -13.13 -1.77 1.36
N ALA A 79 -12.32 -1.17 2.25
CA ALA A 79 -10.99 -1.67 2.58
C ALA A 79 -11.02 -2.78 3.65
N HIS A 80 -12.18 -3.03 4.23
CA HIS A 80 -12.35 -4.04 5.27
C HIS A 80 -12.17 -5.44 4.70
N GLY A 81 -11.26 -6.22 5.27
CA GLY A 81 -11.01 -7.60 4.83
C GLY A 81 -9.93 -7.78 3.77
N GLU A 82 -9.21 -6.73 3.35
CA GLU A 82 -8.13 -6.86 2.36
C GLU A 82 -7.08 -7.90 2.79
N ALA A 83 -6.61 -7.85 4.03
CA ALA A 83 -5.63 -8.81 4.53
C ALA A 83 -6.16 -10.24 4.52
N ALA A 84 -7.43 -10.44 4.90
CA ALA A 84 -8.06 -11.75 4.88
C ALA A 84 -8.19 -12.30 3.45
N ALA A 85 -8.59 -11.47 2.50
CA ALA A 85 -8.69 -11.84 1.08
C ALA A 85 -7.32 -12.23 0.49
N LEU A 86 -6.27 -11.45 0.76
CA LEU A 86 -4.91 -11.75 0.32
C LEU A 86 -4.39 -13.06 0.94
N ARG A 87 -4.68 -13.31 2.22
CA ARG A 87 -4.30 -14.56 2.88
C ARG A 87 -5.03 -15.77 2.31
N LEU A 88 -6.30 -15.64 1.94
CA LEU A 88 -7.05 -16.72 1.27
C LEU A 88 -6.43 -17.08 -0.08
N SER A 89 -5.91 -16.11 -0.81
CA SER A 89 -5.24 -16.35 -2.08
C SER A 89 -3.90 -17.08 -1.92
N GLY A 90 -3.27 -16.99 -0.74
CA GLY A 90 -2.03 -17.70 -0.41
C GLY A 90 -0.86 -17.43 -1.35
N GLY A 91 -0.79 -16.23 -1.93
CA GLY A 91 0.22 -15.86 -2.91
C GLY A 91 -0.07 -16.36 -4.33
N ASN A 92 -1.21 -16.98 -4.56
CA ASN A 92 -1.60 -17.45 -5.90
C ASN A 92 -2.22 -16.29 -6.70
N GLY A 93 -1.42 -15.69 -7.57
CA GLY A 93 -1.80 -14.50 -8.34
C GLY A 93 -1.89 -13.20 -7.52
N THR A 94 -1.51 -13.23 -6.24
CA THR A 94 -1.51 -12.09 -5.34
C THR A 94 -0.22 -12.07 -4.50
N VAL A 95 0.10 -10.91 -3.92
CA VAL A 95 1.22 -10.80 -2.98
C VAL A 95 0.88 -11.46 -1.64
N ASN A 96 1.89 -11.97 -0.96
CA ASN A 96 1.74 -12.50 0.38
C ASN A 96 1.67 -11.35 1.41
N VAL A 97 0.80 -11.53 2.42
CA VAL A 97 0.75 -10.66 3.60
C VAL A 97 1.72 -11.22 4.64
N ILE A 98 2.72 -10.43 4.99
CA ILE A 98 3.74 -10.79 6.00
C ILE A 98 3.25 -10.40 7.39
N ARG A 99 2.67 -9.20 7.51
CA ARG A 99 2.15 -8.66 8.77
C ARG A 99 0.97 -7.74 8.52
N CYS A 100 0.02 -7.74 9.42
CA CYS A 100 -1.15 -6.87 9.39
C CYS A 100 -1.43 -6.31 10.77
N GLU A 101 -1.77 -5.02 10.83
CA GLU A 101 -2.25 -4.34 12.02
C GLU A 101 -3.41 -3.41 11.64
N GLU A 102 -4.44 -3.39 12.45
CA GLU A 102 -5.59 -2.51 12.25
C GLU A 102 -5.72 -1.53 13.43
N SER A 103 -6.04 -0.29 13.10
CA SER A 103 -6.41 0.76 14.05
C SER A 103 -7.77 1.33 13.66
N PRO A 104 -8.37 2.23 14.46
CA PRO A 104 -9.65 2.85 14.09
C PRO A 104 -9.63 3.59 12.76
N THR A 105 -8.49 4.14 12.34
CA THR A 105 -8.35 5.00 11.16
C THR A 105 -7.51 4.40 10.04
N SER A 106 -6.67 3.39 10.34
CA SER A 106 -5.71 2.84 9.40
C SER A 106 -5.67 1.32 9.41
N THR A 107 -5.37 0.75 8.26
CA THR A 107 -4.92 -0.64 8.12
C THR A 107 -3.47 -0.62 7.64
N LEU A 108 -2.59 -1.28 8.38
CA LEU A 108 -1.18 -1.41 8.05
C LEU A 108 -0.91 -2.82 7.56
N LEU A 109 -0.33 -2.93 6.37
CA LEU A 109 0.07 -4.20 5.77
C LEU A 109 1.55 -4.17 5.43
N LEU A 110 2.28 -5.18 5.86
CA LEU A 110 3.59 -5.48 5.33
C LEU A 110 3.42 -6.59 4.29
N LEU A 111 3.72 -6.27 3.04
CA LEU A 111 3.47 -7.13 1.89
C LEU A 111 4.78 -7.58 1.26
N GLU A 112 4.74 -8.75 0.64
CA GLU A 112 5.74 -9.14 -0.34
C GLU A 112 5.92 -8.05 -1.38
N ARG A 113 7.18 -7.73 -1.73
CA ARG A 113 7.47 -6.76 -2.78
C ARG A 113 7.48 -7.46 -4.13
N CYS A 114 6.74 -6.91 -5.09
CA CYS A 114 6.84 -7.35 -6.47
C CYS A 114 8.21 -6.96 -7.06
N ASP A 115 8.87 -7.89 -7.72
CA ASP A 115 10.15 -7.67 -8.40
C ASP A 115 10.03 -8.15 -9.86
N PRO A 116 10.26 -7.28 -10.84
CA PRO A 116 10.76 -5.90 -10.77
C PRO A 116 9.74 -4.84 -10.34
N GLY A 117 8.46 -5.16 -10.16
CA GLY A 117 7.44 -4.22 -9.70
C GLY A 117 7.10 -3.12 -10.71
N ILE A 118 7.17 -3.42 -11.98
CA ILE A 118 6.82 -2.50 -13.07
C ILE A 118 5.35 -2.74 -13.45
N SER A 119 4.58 -1.66 -13.58
CA SER A 119 3.16 -1.78 -13.93
C SER A 119 2.97 -2.38 -15.32
N LEU A 120 1.91 -3.17 -15.51
CA LEU A 120 1.57 -3.75 -16.81
C LEU A 120 1.38 -2.66 -17.88
N SER A 121 0.83 -1.50 -17.52
CA SER A 121 0.64 -0.39 -18.44
C SER A 121 1.95 0.18 -19.00
N ALA A 122 3.06 0.01 -18.28
CA ALA A 122 4.38 0.46 -18.72
C ALA A 122 5.12 -0.58 -19.57
N THR A 123 4.68 -1.85 -19.56
CA THR A 123 5.42 -2.97 -20.19
C THR A 123 4.71 -3.63 -21.34
N LEU A 124 3.36 -3.62 -21.35
CA LEU A 124 2.56 -4.34 -22.34
C LEU A 124 1.49 -3.44 -22.98
N PRO A 125 1.20 -3.65 -24.28
CA PRO A 125 0.03 -3.03 -24.91
C PRO A 125 -1.27 -3.59 -24.33
N GLU A 126 -2.36 -2.86 -24.47
CA GLU A 126 -3.65 -3.19 -23.86
C GLU A 126 -4.14 -4.63 -24.11
N PRO A 127 -4.15 -5.17 -25.35
CA PRO A 127 -4.60 -6.54 -25.57
C PRO A 127 -3.80 -7.61 -24.79
N ALA A 128 -2.47 -7.41 -24.66
CA ALA A 128 -1.63 -8.32 -23.91
C ALA A 128 -1.84 -8.19 -22.39
N ARG A 129 -2.14 -6.98 -21.89
CA ARG A 129 -2.53 -6.77 -20.48
C ARG A 129 -3.80 -7.50 -20.14
N ASP A 130 -4.80 -7.47 -21.02
CA ASP A 130 -6.08 -8.14 -20.82
C ASP A 130 -5.92 -9.65 -20.67
N VAL A 131 -5.01 -10.26 -21.44
CA VAL A 131 -4.69 -11.69 -21.32
C VAL A 131 -4.11 -12.00 -19.94
N VAL A 132 -3.14 -11.20 -19.45
CA VAL A 132 -2.56 -11.38 -18.11
C VAL A 132 -3.61 -11.26 -17.02
N ILE A 133 -4.47 -10.26 -17.09
CA ILE A 133 -5.55 -10.03 -16.11
C ILE A 133 -6.53 -11.21 -16.14
N ALA A 134 -6.94 -11.68 -17.31
CA ALA A 134 -7.84 -12.80 -17.44
C ALA A 134 -7.25 -14.09 -16.84
N ASP A 135 -5.95 -14.33 -17.02
CA ASP A 135 -5.28 -15.50 -16.45
C ASP A 135 -5.21 -15.45 -14.92
N LEU A 136 -5.07 -14.25 -14.33
CA LEU A 136 -5.09 -14.08 -12.87
C LEU A 136 -6.47 -14.34 -12.24
N LEU A 137 -7.55 -14.23 -13.03
CA LEU A 137 -8.93 -14.42 -12.56
C LEU A 137 -9.44 -15.87 -12.68
N ARG A 138 -8.62 -16.78 -13.13
CA ARG A 138 -8.93 -18.23 -13.24
C ARG A 138 -8.52 -18.96 -11.96
#